data_b30f7d088c065b23de31ee8495ca57da
#
_entry.id   b30f7d088c065b23de31ee8495ca57da
#
_cell.length_a   1.000
_cell.length_b   1.000
_cell.length_c   1.000
_cell.angle_alpha   90.00
_cell.angle_beta   90.00
_cell.angle_gamma   90.00
#
_symmetry.space_group_name_H-M   'P 1'
#
loop_
_entity.id
_entity.type
_entity.pdbx_description
1 polymer ?
#
loop_
_entity_poly.entity_id
_entity_poly.type
_entity_poly.pdbx_seq_one_letter_code
_entity_poly.pdbx_strand_id
1 'polypeptide(L)'
;GSTPPITNQAETWDGTNWTQVAELNTARSQTASAGASSTSAVVFGGSTDKNETEVWNGSSWTEVANLNQGRYVLSGAGIATSALAYGGDSPSPGYTAETESWNGTSWTEVADLNTARFGIASTNGSGNTSALASGGERPSVGVTNIVEEWNGSSWTEVADLSGSRYAIGGAGTSTSALAMGGNPTPLGVSTEEWEGPGAAVLAWSTSGNMNTARDALASAGIQTSGLVFGGTTPPNSALTE
;
A
#
# COMPACT_ATOMS: atom_id res chain seq x y z
N GLY A 1 -22.04 -9.95 -12.77
CA GLY A 1 -21.92 -8.51 -12.83
C GLY A 1 -20.69 -8.14 -13.62
N SER A 2 -20.78 -7.17 -14.53
CA SER A 2 -19.62 -6.70 -15.28
C SER A 2 -18.63 -6.03 -14.31
N THR A 3 -17.39 -6.42 -14.36
CA THR A 3 -16.29 -5.68 -13.70
C THR A 3 -16.30 -4.26 -14.28
N PRO A 4 -16.20 -3.20 -13.43
CA PRO A 4 -16.08 -1.85 -13.95
C PRO A 4 -14.88 -1.76 -14.91
N PRO A 5 -14.97 -0.95 -15.98
CA PRO A 5 -13.81 -0.78 -16.86
C PRO A 5 -12.62 -0.22 -16.06
N ILE A 6 -11.44 -0.74 -16.34
CA ILE A 6 -10.19 -0.17 -15.81
C ILE A 6 -10.07 1.26 -16.31
N THR A 7 -9.77 2.19 -15.44
CA THR A 7 -9.69 3.63 -15.74
C THR A 7 -8.28 4.17 -15.52
N ASN A 8 -7.98 5.29 -16.16
CA ASN A 8 -6.78 6.09 -15.95
C ASN A 8 -7.07 7.41 -15.19
N GLN A 9 -8.31 7.59 -14.72
CA GLN A 9 -8.71 8.79 -14.00
C GLN A 9 -7.94 8.96 -12.70
N ALA A 10 -7.59 10.20 -12.39
CA ALA A 10 -6.93 10.60 -11.16
C ALA A 10 -7.65 11.81 -10.54
N GLU A 11 -7.71 11.82 -9.23
CA GLU A 11 -8.32 12.88 -8.45
C GLU A 11 -7.37 13.29 -7.31
N THR A 12 -7.42 14.57 -6.95
CA THR A 12 -6.70 15.10 -5.77
C THR A 12 -7.69 15.56 -4.71
N TRP A 13 -7.28 15.41 -3.46
CA TRP A 13 -8.02 15.87 -2.27
C TRP A 13 -7.39 17.15 -1.73
N ASP A 14 -8.19 18.21 -1.54
CA ASP A 14 -7.76 19.51 -1.03
C ASP A 14 -8.02 19.73 0.48
N GLY A 15 -8.52 18.69 1.15
CA GLY A 15 -8.98 18.74 2.54
C GLY A 15 -10.50 18.89 2.65
N THR A 16 -11.21 19.14 1.55
CA THR A 16 -12.67 19.37 1.53
C THR A 16 -13.34 18.65 0.36
N ASN A 17 -12.72 18.68 -0.82
CA ASN A 17 -13.28 18.11 -2.06
C ASN A 17 -12.26 17.29 -2.83
N TRP A 18 -12.75 16.26 -3.53
CA TRP A 18 -12.02 15.59 -4.60
C TRP A 18 -12.17 16.38 -5.91
N THR A 19 -11.08 16.58 -6.62
CA THR A 19 -11.06 17.27 -7.92
C THR A 19 -10.30 16.42 -8.94
N GLN A 20 -10.93 16.17 -10.08
CA GLN A 20 -10.30 15.45 -11.17
C GLN A 20 -9.10 16.24 -11.72
N VAL A 21 -8.00 15.55 -11.93
CA VAL A 21 -6.75 16.09 -12.47
C VAL A 21 -6.37 15.38 -13.77
N ALA A 22 -5.17 15.62 -14.31
CA ALA A 22 -4.69 14.94 -15.49
C ALA A 22 -4.66 13.40 -15.25
N GLU A 23 -5.11 12.67 -16.26
CA GLU A 23 -5.20 11.21 -16.24
C GLU A 23 -3.81 10.56 -16.35
N LEU A 24 -3.67 9.35 -15.80
CA LEU A 24 -2.53 8.46 -16.05
C LEU A 24 -2.40 8.17 -17.55
N ASN A 25 -1.19 8.01 -18.05
CA ASN A 25 -0.96 7.63 -19.45
C ASN A 25 -1.49 6.23 -19.75
N THR A 26 -1.50 5.34 -18.75
CA THR A 26 -1.99 3.97 -18.91
C THR A 26 -3.05 3.65 -17.86
N ALA A 27 -4.24 3.24 -18.32
CA ALA A 27 -5.31 2.74 -17.45
C ALA A 27 -4.85 1.49 -16.68
N ARG A 28 -5.04 1.49 -15.36
CA ARG A 28 -4.60 0.39 -14.48
C ARG A 28 -5.42 0.31 -13.19
N SER A 29 -5.42 -0.87 -12.59
CA SER A 29 -6.01 -1.13 -11.28
C SER A 29 -5.06 -1.97 -10.44
N GLN A 30 -5.31 -2.10 -9.14
CA GLN A 30 -4.50 -2.91 -8.24
C GLN A 30 -3.01 -2.49 -8.23
N THR A 31 -2.78 -1.20 -8.39
CA THR A 31 -1.45 -0.56 -8.37
C THR A 31 -0.95 -0.35 -6.95
N ALA A 32 0.36 -0.15 -6.82
CA ALA A 32 0.93 0.49 -5.65
C ALA A 32 1.35 1.93 -5.95
N SER A 33 1.54 2.69 -4.91
CA SER A 33 1.95 4.09 -5.00
C SER A 33 2.82 4.50 -3.82
N ALA A 34 3.55 5.60 -4.01
CA ALA A 34 4.24 6.31 -2.96
C ALA A 34 4.14 7.82 -3.23
N GLY A 35 4.07 8.62 -2.18
CA GLY A 35 3.95 10.06 -2.33
C GLY A 35 3.89 10.79 -1.00
N ALA A 36 4.39 12.02 -0.99
CA ALA A 36 4.40 12.88 0.19
C ALA A 36 3.28 13.95 0.17
N SER A 37 2.67 14.17 -1.00
CA SER A 37 1.66 15.23 -1.15
C SER A 37 0.81 15.02 -2.41
N SER A 38 -0.28 15.78 -2.52
CA SER A 38 -1.13 15.84 -3.71
C SER A 38 -0.44 16.41 -4.96
N THR A 39 0.78 16.94 -4.83
CA THR A 39 1.57 17.50 -5.92
C THR A 39 2.78 16.66 -6.31
N SER A 40 3.05 15.55 -5.61
CA SER A 40 4.20 14.70 -5.86
C SER A 40 3.92 13.25 -5.45
N ALA A 41 3.77 12.38 -6.42
CA ALA A 41 3.48 10.95 -6.23
C ALA A 41 4.13 10.11 -7.32
N VAL A 42 4.28 8.83 -7.07
CA VAL A 42 4.65 7.80 -8.04
C VAL A 42 3.64 6.65 -7.95
N VAL A 43 3.24 6.12 -9.09
CA VAL A 43 2.38 4.92 -9.21
C VAL A 43 3.10 3.89 -10.06
N PHE A 44 3.01 2.64 -9.67
CA PHE A 44 3.72 1.55 -10.34
C PHE A 44 2.97 0.22 -10.28
N GLY A 45 3.26 -0.64 -11.26
CA GLY A 45 2.61 -1.94 -11.37
C GLY A 45 1.12 -1.85 -11.76
N GLY A 46 0.40 -2.92 -11.51
CA GLY A 46 -1.05 -3.01 -11.70
C GLY A 46 -1.51 -4.24 -12.45
N SER A 47 -2.82 -4.41 -12.53
CA SER A 47 -3.48 -5.58 -13.14
C SER A 47 -3.00 -5.86 -14.58
N THR A 48 -3.03 -7.13 -14.94
CA THR A 48 -2.40 -7.68 -16.16
C THR A 48 -0.88 -7.55 -16.18
N ASP A 49 -0.27 -7.68 -14.98
CA ASP A 49 1.17 -7.76 -14.77
C ASP A 49 1.95 -6.56 -15.32
N LYS A 50 1.38 -5.39 -15.09
CA LYS A 50 2.01 -4.14 -15.49
C LYS A 50 3.29 -3.89 -14.69
N ASN A 51 4.31 -3.41 -15.38
CA ASN A 51 5.54 -2.94 -14.76
C ASN A 51 5.76 -1.44 -14.93
N GLU A 52 4.87 -0.75 -15.65
CA GLU A 52 4.98 0.68 -15.89
C GLU A 52 4.97 1.48 -14.61
N THR A 53 5.78 2.52 -14.59
CA THR A 53 5.87 3.50 -13.51
C THR A 53 5.59 4.89 -14.07
N GLU A 54 4.72 5.63 -13.40
CA GLU A 54 4.42 7.02 -13.73
C GLU A 54 4.61 7.93 -12.52
N VAL A 55 5.20 9.10 -12.74
CA VAL A 55 5.45 10.11 -11.70
C VAL A 55 4.54 11.31 -11.93
N TRP A 56 3.89 11.76 -10.88
CA TRP A 56 3.06 12.96 -10.80
C TRP A 56 3.87 14.16 -10.31
N ASN A 57 3.82 15.27 -11.04
CA ASN A 57 4.53 16.52 -10.71
C ASN A 57 3.61 17.66 -10.23
N GLY A 58 2.34 17.36 -9.94
CA GLY A 58 1.33 18.35 -9.57
C GLY A 58 0.47 18.83 -10.73
N SER A 59 0.83 18.49 -11.97
CA SER A 59 0.07 18.91 -13.16
C SER A 59 -0.07 17.84 -14.24
N SER A 60 0.86 16.90 -14.33
CA SER A 60 0.87 15.82 -15.32
C SER A 60 1.54 14.56 -14.80
N TRP A 61 1.15 13.41 -15.36
CA TRP A 61 1.83 12.15 -15.20
C TRP A 61 2.87 11.95 -16.28
N THR A 62 4.04 11.47 -15.93
CA THR A 62 5.14 11.16 -16.84
C THR A 62 5.58 9.72 -16.62
N GLU A 63 5.61 8.93 -17.70
CA GLU A 63 6.16 7.58 -17.68
C GLU A 63 7.69 7.65 -17.50
N VAL A 64 8.21 6.81 -16.60
CA VAL A 64 9.62 6.75 -16.25
C VAL A 64 10.12 5.29 -16.32
N ALA A 65 11.29 4.96 -15.76
CA ALA A 65 11.79 3.60 -15.77
C ALA A 65 10.86 2.63 -15.05
N ASN A 66 10.57 1.50 -15.67
CA ASN A 66 9.63 0.50 -15.18
C ASN A 66 10.23 -0.40 -14.11
N LEU A 67 9.37 -1.04 -13.30
CA LEU A 67 9.75 -2.17 -12.44
C LEU A 67 10.46 -3.26 -13.27
N ASN A 68 11.39 -3.95 -12.66
CA ASN A 68 12.08 -5.09 -13.31
C ASN A 68 11.10 -6.24 -13.58
N GLN A 69 10.10 -6.41 -12.71
CA GLN A 69 9.05 -7.41 -12.89
C GLN A 69 7.65 -6.80 -12.76
N GLY A 70 6.79 -7.10 -13.74
CA GLY A 70 5.38 -6.71 -13.72
C GLY A 70 4.61 -7.51 -12.67
N ARG A 71 3.80 -6.82 -11.85
CA ARG A 71 3.02 -7.40 -10.75
C ARG A 71 1.88 -6.49 -10.31
N TYR A 72 0.87 -7.08 -9.68
CA TYR A 72 -0.32 -6.40 -9.20
C TYR A 72 -0.62 -6.76 -7.73
N VAL A 73 -1.50 -6.00 -7.09
CA VAL A 73 -1.79 -6.09 -5.64
C VAL A 73 -0.51 -6.06 -4.79
N LEU A 74 0.52 -5.45 -5.35
CA LEU A 74 1.78 -5.17 -4.65
C LEU A 74 1.58 -4.00 -3.69
N SER A 75 2.54 -3.78 -2.83
CA SER A 75 2.54 -2.66 -1.89
C SER A 75 3.68 -1.68 -2.19
N GLY A 76 3.49 -0.43 -1.78
CA GLY A 76 4.45 0.63 -1.99
C GLY A 76 4.62 1.49 -0.75
N ALA A 77 5.85 1.93 -0.50
CA ALA A 77 6.17 2.86 0.58
C ALA A 77 7.13 3.95 0.09
N GLY A 78 7.11 5.10 0.73
CA GLY A 78 8.06 6.18 0.45
C GLY A 78 7.47 7.41 -0.22
N ILE A 79 8.26 8.08 -1.02
CA ILE A 79 7.93 9.32 -1.73
C ILE A 79 8.24 9.19 -3.22
N ALA A 80 7.79 10.14 -4.04
CA ALA A 80 7.95 10.11 -5.51
C ALA A 80 9.38 9.95 -6.03
N THR A 81 10.38 10.35 -5.25
CA THR A 81 11.80 10.28 -5.62
C THR A 81 12.58 9.19 -4.89
N SER A 82 11.94 8.47 -3.96
CA SER A 82 12.57 7.45 -3.13
C SER A 82 11.48 6.52 -2.60
N ALA A 83 11.29 5.36 -3.23
CA ALA A 83 10.19 4.47 -2.91
C ALA A 83 10.62 3.00 -2.88
N LEU A 84 9.79 2.16 -2.28
CA LEU A 84 9.86 0.70 -2.32
C LEU A 84 8.62 0.16 -3.00
N ALA A 85 8.79 -0.91 -3.78
CA ALA A 85 7.75 -1.79 -4.28
C ALA A 85 8.02 -3.19 -3.74
N TYR A 86 7.07 -3.83 -3.07
CA TYR A 86 7.30 -5.14 -2.46
C TYR A 86 6.06 -6.03 -2.47
N GLY A 87 6.30 -7.34 -2.52
CA GLY A 87 5.25 -8.35 -2.59
C GLY A 87 4.40 -8.24 -3.84
N GLY A 88 3.18 -8.76 -3.77
CA GLY A 88 2.22 -8.75 -4.86
C GLY A 88 2.05 -10.11 -5.53
N ASP A 89 1.30 -10.12 -6.62
CA ASP A 89 1.08 -11.28 -7.48
C ASP A 89 1.66 -11.02 -8.87
N SER A 90 2.24 -12.02 -9.47
CA SER A 90 2.87 -11.98 -10.80
C SER A 90 2.52 -13.24 -11.60
N PRO A 91 2.65 -13.24 -12.95
CA PRO A 91 2.27 -14.38 -13.79
C PRO A 91 3.02 -15.66 -13.44
N SER A 92 4.25 -15.52 -12.94
CA SER A 92 5.11 -16.62 -12.54
C SER A 92 6.25 -16.07 -11.66
N PRO A 93 6.43 -16.60 -10.46
CA PRO A 93 5.84 -17.81 -9.88
C PRO A 93 4.49 -17.61 -9.16
N GLY A 94 3.79 -16.51 -9.31
CA GLY A 94 2.60 -16.14 -8.54
C GLY A 94 2.94 -15.15 -7.44
N TYR A 95 2.44 -15.35 -6.23
CA TYR A 95 2.74 -14.45 -5.11
C TYR A 95 4.24 -14.35 -4.87
N THR A 96 4.73 -13.13 -4.77
CA THR A 96 6.16 -12.86 -4.70
C THR A 96 6.57 -12.19 -3.39
N ALA A 97 7.83 -12.36 -3.02
CA ALA A 97 8.50 -11.63 -1.95
C ALA A 97 9.34 -10.46 -2.47
N GLU A 98 9.50 -10.37 -3.78
CA GLU A 98 10.40 -9.43 -4.42
C GLU A 98 10.21 -8.00 -3.93
N THR A 99 11.34 -7.35 -3.66
CA THR A 99 11.40 -5.95 -3.26
C THR A 99 12.31 -5.19 -4.22
N GLU A 100 11.78 -4.09 -4.76
CA GLU A 100 12.52 -3.16 -5.60
C GLU A 100 12.56 -1.78 -4.96
N SER A 101 13.71 -1.12 -5.06
CA SER A 101 13.96 0.22 -4.54
C SER A 101 14.06 1.22 -5.69
N TRP A 102 13.30 2.30 -5.60
CA TRP A 102 13.28 3.44 -6.52
C TRP A 102 14.14 4.58 -5.99
N ASN A 103 15.02 5.10 -6.84
CA ASN A 103 15.91 6.22 -6.49
C ASN A 103 15.54 7.55 -7.18
N GLY A 104 14.34 7.64 -7.75
CA GLY A 104 13.89 8.79 -8.55
C GLY A 104 14.17 8.66 -10.05
N THR A 105 14.95 7.64 -10.47
CA THR A 105 15.37 7.46 -11.87
C THR A 105 15.24 6.01 -12.34
N SER A 106 15.53 5.03 -11.47
CA SER A 106 15.52 3.61 -11.80
C SER A 106 15.09 2.76 -10.61
N TRP A 107 14.54 1.58 -10.90
CA TRP A 107 14.29 0.52 -9.94
C TRP A 107 15.50 -0.41 -9.83
N THR A 108 15.81 -0.84 -8.64
CA THR A 108 16.88 -1.80 -8.34
C THR A 108 16.34 -2.84 -7.38
N GLU A 109 16.54 -4.11 -7.70
CA GLU A 109 16.20 -5.23 -6.82
C GLU A 109 17.06 -5.16 -5.55
N VAL A 110 16.41 -5.37 -4.41
CA VAL A 110 17.03 -5.35 -3.08
C VAL A 110 16.62 -6.60 -2.30
N ALA A 111 16.91 -6.68 -1.00
CA ALA A 111 16.54 -7.86 -0.21
C ALA A 111 15.02 -8.04 -0.12
N ASP A 112 14.56 -9.25 -0.38
CA ASP A 112 13.15 -9.62 -0.41
C ASP A 112 12.51 -9.70 0.98
N LEU A 113 11.17 -9.61 1.01
CA LEU A 113 10.39 -10.01 2.17
C LEU A 113 10.76 -11.45 2.59
N ASN A 114 10.76 -11.73 3.88
CA ASN A 114 10.98 -13.11 4.37
C ASN A 114 9.84 -14.05 3.94
N THR A 115 8.67 -13.50 3.64
CA THR A 115 7.49 -14.29 3.25
C THR A 115 6.78 -13.66 2.05
N ALA A 116 6.67 -14.40 0.95
CA ALA A 116 5.91 -14.00 -0.24
C ALA A 116 4.42 -13.82 0.10
N ARG A 117 3.84 -12.67 -0.28
CA ARG A 117 2.44 -12.32 0.02
C ARG A 117 1.96 -11.12 -0.78
N PHE A 118 0.65 -10.98 -0.91
CA PHE A 118 -0.01 -9.85 -1.58
C PHE A 118 -1.08 -9.21 -0.68
N GLY A 119 -1.62 -8.06 -1.08
CA GLY A 119 -2.66 -7.37 -0.32
C GLY A 119 -2.21 -6.88 1.06
N ILE A 120 -0.97 -6.46 1.13
CA ILE A 120 -0.25 -6.02 2.33
C ILE A 120 -0.60 -4.56 2.62
N ALA A 121 -0.80 -4.21 3.90
CA ALA A 121 -0.82 -2.81 4.30
C ALA A 121 0.61 -2.24 4.31
N SER A 122 0.77 -1.05 3.77
CA SER A 122 2.06 -0.34 3.72
C SER A 122 2.03 0.94 4.52
N THR A 123 3.19 1.38 4.97
CA THR A 123 3.38 2.70 5.55
C THR A 123 3.96 3.67 4.52
N ASN A 124 3.58 4.94 4.60
CA ASN A 124 4.03 5.99 3.70
C ASN A 124 5.03 6.93 4.40
N GLY A 125 5.88 7.59 3.65
CA GLY A 125 6.50 8.84 4.10
C GLY A 125 7.97 8.85 4.47
N SER A 126 8.67 7.70 4.53
CA SER A 126 10.10 7.69 4.93
C SER A 126 11.09 7.44 3.78
N GLY A 127 10.63 7.50 2.52
CA GLY A 127 11.44 7.09 1.38
C GLY A 127 11.67 5.57 1.35
N ASN A 128 12.69 5.13 0.63
CA ASN A 128 13.04 3.72 0.49
C ASN A 128 13.92 3.16 1.63
N THR A 129 14.04 3.89 2.74
CA THR A 129 14.94 3.50 3.84
C THR A 129 14.21 2.86 5.02
N SER A 130 12.89 2.97 5.10
CA SER A 130 12.12 2.33 6.15
C SER A 130 10.66 2.12 5.73
N ALA A 131 10.09 0.96 6.06
CA ALA A 131 8.70 0.62 5.77
C ALA A 131 8.20 -0.47 6.72
N LEU A 132 6.88 -0.58 6.85
CA LEU A 132 6.23 -1.76 7.43
C LEU A 132 5.38 -2.45 6.36
N ALA A 133 5.45 -3.77 6.34
CA ALA A 133 4.63 -4.66 5.54
C ALA A 133 3.74 -5.47 6.46
N SER A 134 2.47 -5.12 6.59
CA SER A 134 1.58 -5.69 7.60
C SER A 134 0.47 -6.55 6.99
N GLY A 135 0.30 -7.78 7.49
CA GLY A 135 -0.71 -8.72 7.03
C GLY A 135 -0.48 -9.21 5.59
N GLY A 136 -1.58 -9.48 4.90
CA GLY A 136 -1.56 -9.98 3.52
C GLY A 136 -2.03 -11.43 3.40
N GLU A 137 -1.99 -11.97 2.18
CA GLU A 137 -2.31 -13.36 1.89
C GLU A 137 -1.08 -14.08 1.32
N ARG A 138 -0.87 -15.32 1.75
CA ARG A 138 0.29 -16.17 1.44
C ARG A 138 -0.11 -17.34 0.54
N PRO A 139 0.77 -17.77 -0.39
CA PRO A 139 0.51 -18.94 -1.22
C PRO A 139 0.23 -20.17 -0.34
N SER A 140 -0.84 -20.90 -0.65
CA SER A 140 -1.20 -22.19 -0.03
C SER A 140 -1.40 -22.18 1.51
N VAL A 141 -1.23 -21.05 2.17
CA VAL A 141 -1.39 -20.90 3.63
C VAL A 141 -2.62 -20.06 3.97
N GLY A 142 -2.92 -19.06 3.13
CA GLY A 142 -4.03 -18.13 3.32
C GLY A 142 -3.61 -16.83 4.03
N VAL A 143 -4.59 -16.17 4.61
CA VAL A 143 -4.43 -14.85 5.23
C VAL A 143 -3.53 -14.90 6.45
N THR A 144 -2.68 -13.88 6.61
CA THR A 144 -1.70 -13.82 7.71
C THR A 144 -1.77 -12.50 8.48
N ASN A 145 -1.23 -12.51 9.70
CA ASN A 145 -1.04 -11.34 10.56
C ASN A 145 0.43 -10.88 10.64
N ILE A 146 1.34 -11.55 9.92
CA ILE A 146 2.78 -11.26 9.93
C ILE A 146 3.06 -9.81 9.60
N VAL A 147 3.97 -9.20 10.36
CA VAL A 147 4.48 -7.85 10.09
C VAL A 147 5.99 -7.91 9.93
N GLU A 148 6.49 -7.31 8.85
CA GLU A 148 7.92 -7.16 8.60
C GLU A 148 8.28 -5.68 8.50
N GLU A 149 9.40 -5.30 9.11
CA GLU A 149 9.99 -3.96 9.05
C GLU A 149 11.21 -3.95 8.13
N TRP A 150 11.25 -2.98 7.22
CA TRP A 150 12.38 -2.65 6.37
C TRP A 150 13.27 -1.60 7.04
N ASN A 151 14.57 -1.86 7.12
CA ASN A 151 15.56 -0.99 7.76
C ASN A 151 16.48 -0.25 6.76
N GLY A 152 16.16 -0.28 5.47
CA GLY A 152 16.99 0.26 4.38
C GLY A 152 17.88 -0.78 3.70
N SER A 153 17.98 -2.00 4.24
CA SER A 153 18.81 -3.08 3.67
C SER A 153 18.21 -4.47 3.75
N SER A 154 17.35 -4.73 4.71
CA SER A 154 16.71 -6.04 4.91
C SER A 154 15.35 -5.91 5.60
N TRP A 155 14.50 -6.92 5.41
CA TRP A 155 13.26 -7.10 6.13
C TRP A 155 13.49 -7.95 7.39
N THR A 156 12.86 -7.56 8.49
CA THR A 156 12.90 -8.28 9.76
C THR A 156 11.49 -8.42 10.30
N GLU A 157 11.10 -9.63 10.71
CA GLU A 157 9.81 -9.86 11.35
C GLU A 157 9.75 -9.15 12.70
N VAL A 158 8.66 -8.44 12.96
CA VAL A 158 8.39 -7.71 14.19
C VAL A 158 7.07 -8.21 14.81
N ALA A 159 6.52 -7.53 15.80
CA ALA A 159 5.26 -7.99 16.42
C ALA A 159 4.10 -7.97 15.41
N ASP A 160 3.36 -9.06 15.37
CA ASP A 160 2.25 -9.30 14.46
C ASP A 160 1.00 -8.48 14.79
N LEU A 161 0.15 -8.28 13.78
CA LEU A 161 -1.22 -7.81 13.99
C LEU A 161 -2.00 -8.78 14.91
N SER A 162 -3.00 -8.27 15.62
CA SER A 162 -3.83 -9.10 16.52
C SER A 162 -4.68 -10.13 15.76
N GLY A 163 -4.94 -9.91 14.47
CA GLY A 163 -5.70 -10.82 13.62
C GLY A 163 -5.22 -10.86 12.17
N SER A 164 -5.28 -12.05 11.58
CA SER A 164 -4.92 -12.27 10.17
C SER A 164 -5.86 -11.56 9.23
N ARG A 165 -5.35 -10.74 8.31
CA ARG A 165 -6.14 -9.98 7.32
C ARG A 165 -5.30 -9.54 6.13
N TYR A 166 -5.96 -9.32 4.98
CA TYR A 166 -5.36 -8.83 3.75
C TYR A 166 -6.22 -7.71 3.13
N ALA A 167 -5.74 -7.08 2.07
CA ALA A 167 -6.40 -5.93 1.43
C ALA A 167 -6.67 -4.79 2.44
N ILE A 168 -5.68 -4.51 3.26
CA ILE A 168 -5.68 -3.60 4.41
C ILE A 168 -5.18 -2.23 3.95
N GLY A 169 -5.77 -1.15 4.48
CA GLY A 169 -5.19 0.18 4.39
C GLY A 169 -4.08 0.39 5.42
N GLY A 170 -3.03 1.09 5.04
CA GLY A 170 -1.94 1.42 5.94
C GLY A 170 -1.55 2.89 5.85
N ALA A 171 -1.26 3.53 6.97
CA ALA A 171 -0.80 4.91 7.02
C ALA A 171 0.28 5.09 8.10
N GLY A 172 1.06 6.16 8.02
CA GLY A 172 2.10 6.47 8.99
C GLY A 172 3.50 6.08 8.54
N THR A 173 4.37 5.81 9.50
CA THR A 173 5.79 5.46 9.30
C THR A 173 6.11 4.11 9.91
N SER A 174 7.34 3.59 9.74
CA SER A 174 7.80 2.36 10.39
C SER A 174 7.84 2.44 11.93
N THR A 175 7.81 3.64 12.49
CA THR A 175 7.84 3.86 13.94
C THR A 175 6.49 4.25 14.54
N SER A 176 5.51 4.61 13.69
CA SER A 176 4.19 5.07 14.15
C SER A 176 3.19 4.89 13.00
N ALA A 177 2.40 3.82 13.03
CA ALA A 177 1.56 3.42 11.92
C ALA A 177 0.13 3.00 12.33
N LEU A 178 -0.74 2.97 11.32
CA LEU A 178 -2.09 2.42 11.39
C LEU A 178 -2.23 1.27 10.39
N ALA A 179 -2.96 0.24 10.79
CA ALA A 179 -3.48 -0.80 9.91
C ALA A 179 -5.01 -0.81 10.02
N MET A 180 -5.71 -0.56 8.92
CA MET A 180 -7.15 -0.24 8.91
C MET A 180 -7.91 -1.16 7.98
N GLY A 181 -9.02 -1.73 8.48
CA GLY A 181 -9.93 -2.57 7.69
C GLY A 181 -9.34 -3.89 7.23
N GLY A 182 -9.73 -4.31 6.04
CA GLY A 182 -9.27 -5.54 5.40
C GLY A 182 -10.25 -6.72 5.55
N ASN A 183 -9.89 -7.84 4.95
CA ASN A 183 -10.67 -9.08 4.91
C ASN A 183 -9.91 -10.20 5.64
N PRO A 184 -10.52 -11.16 6.36
CA PRO A 184 -11.97 -11.41 6.44
C PRO A 184 -12.71 -10.55 7.47
N THR A 185 -14.01 -10.41 7.28
CA THR A 185 -14.92 -9.93 8.31
C THR A 185 -14.93 -10.90 9.51
N PRO A 186 -15.00 -10.44 10.81
CA PRO A 186 -15.44 -9.09 11.22
C PRO A 186 -14.35 -8.02 11.31
N LEU A 187 -13.12 -8.29 10.89
CA LEU A 187 -12.01 -7.34 11.03
C LEU A 187 -12.07 -6.13 10.07
N GLY A 188 -13.02 -6.09 9.14
CA GLY A 188 -13.16 -5.03 8.15
C GLY A 188 -13.38 -3.61 8.70
N VAL A 189 -13.75 -3.45 9.97
CA VAL A 189 -13.81 -2.16 10.67
C VAL A 189 -12.62 -1.94 11.59
N SER A 190 -11.82 -2.95 11.88
CA SER A 190 -10.78 -2.88 12.90
C SER A 190 -9.64 -1.97 12.48
N THR A 191 -9.18 -1.16 13.40
CA THR A 191 -7.96 -0.37 13.28
C THR A 191 -7.01 -0.75 14.40
N GLU A 192 -5.76 -0.95 14.04
CA GLU A 192 -4.67 -1.19 14.98
C GLU A 192 -3.58 -0.14 14.80
N GLU A 193 -3.02 0.30 15.91
CA GLU A 193 -1.92 1.27 16.00
C GLU A 193 -0.62 0.56 16.30
N TRP A 194 0.42 0.90 15.55
CA TRP A 194 1.79 0.46 15.78
C TRP A 194 2.59 1.54 16.47
N GLU A 195 3.24 1.16 17.55
CA GLU A 195 4.27 1.96 18.20
C GLU A 195 5.61 1.22 18.11
N GLY A 196 6.48 1.75 17.26
CA GLY A 196 7.79 1.18 16.93
C GLY A 196 8.86 1.44 17.97
N PRO A 197 10.14 1.30 17.59
CA PRO A 197 11.28 1.48 18.49
C PRO A 197 11.27 2.81 19.25
N GLY A 198 11.31 2.72 20.59
CA GLY A 198 11.21 3.88 21.48
C GLY A 198 9.94 3.88 22.36
N ALA A 199 8.93 3.13 22.00
CA ALA A 199 7.77 2.87 22.85
C ALA A 199 8.13 1.83 23.95
N ALA A 200 7.34 1.84 25.03
CA ALA A 200 7.54 0.88 26.13
C ALA A 200 7.25 -0.58 25.71
N VAL A 201 6.51 -0.77 24.65
CA VAL A 201 6.18 -2.07 24.05
C VAL A 201 6.17 -1.93 22.53
N LEU A 202 6.94 -2.74 21.82
CA LEU A 202 6.84 -2.92 20.37
C LEU A 202 5.61 -3.78 20.08
N ALA A 203 4.47 -3.20 19.81
CA ALA A 203 3.24 -3.95 19.61
C ALA A 203 2.18 -3.18 18.81
N TRP A 204 1.27 -3.94 18.20
CA TRP A 204 0.02 -3.42 17.70
C TRP A 204 -1.01 -3.37 18.84
N SER A 205 -1.73 -2.27 18.94
CA SER A 205 -2.84 -2.09 19.86
C SER A 205 -4.11 -1.72 19.11
N THR A 206 -5.26 -2.19 19.58
CA THR A 206 -6.55 -1.85 19.01
C THR A 206 -6.83 -0.37 19.21
N SER A 207 -7.25 0.31 18.14
CA SER A 207 -7.66 1.71 18.13
C SER A 207 -9.15 1.86 17.81
N GLY A 208 -9.62 3.09 17.62
CA GLY A 208 -11.00 3.36 17.21
C GLY A 208 -11.31 2.73 15.84
N ASN A 209 -12.42 1.99 15.77
CA ASN A 209 -12.83 1.34 14.54
C ASN A 209 -13.34 2.33 13.48
N MET A 210 -13.21 1.96 12.21
CA MET A 210 -13.89 2.64 11.12
C MET A 210 -15.42 2.52 11.26
N ASN A 211 -16.16 3.50 10.75
CA ASN A 211 -17.63 3.49 10.79
C ASN A 211 -18.21 2.42 9.86
N THR A 212 -17.53 2.10 8.80
CA THR A 212 -17.98 1.13 7.78
C THR A 212 -16.91 0.09 7.50
N ALA A 213 -17.29 -1.19 7.58
CA ALA A 213 -16.40 -2.29 7.21
C ALA A 213 -16.05 -2.25 5.72
N ARG A 214 -14.79 -2.30 5.38
CA ARG A 214 -14.31 -2.31 3.99
C ARG A 214 -12.93 -2.97 3.85
N ASP A 215 -12.68 -3.48 2.66
CA ASP A 215 -11.40 -4.02 2.21
C ASP A 215 -10.95 -3.38 0.89
N ALA A 216 -9.75 -3.69 0.42
CA ALA A 216 -9.19 -3.12 -0.81
C ALA A 216 -9.31 -1.58 -0.86
N LEU A 217 -9.19 -0.93 0.28
CA LEU A 217 -9.27 0.52 0.43
C LEU A 217 -7.92 1.17 0.17
N ALA A 218 -7.95 2.43 -0.20
CA ALA A 218 -6.77 3.28 -0.21
C ALA A 218 -6.69 4.09 1.08
N SER A 219 -5.49 4.52 1.43
CA SER A 219 -5.25 5.26 2.67
C SER A 219 -4.11 6.26 2.49
N ALA A 220 -4.13 7.30 3.32
CA ALA A 220 -3.09 8.32 3.38
C ALA A 220 -3.00 8.90 4.79
N GLY A 221 -1.88 9.54 5.11
CA GLY A 221 -1.73 10.26 6.36
C GLY A 221 -0.68 9.68 7.30
N ILE A 222 -0.80 10.09 8.56
CA ILE A 222 0.06 9.64 9.66
C ILE A 222 -0.80 8.95 10.73
N GLN A 223 -0.18 8.29 11.70
CA GLN A 223 -0.89 7.55 12.76
C GLN A 223 -1.98 8.38 13.47
N THR A 224 -1.71 9.64 13.79
CA THR A 224 -2.64 10.53 14.49
C THR A 224 -3.63 11.25 13.59
N SER A 225 -3.51 11.10 12.27
CA SER A 225 -4.36 11.74 11.27
C SER A 225 -4.34 10.91 9.99
N GLY A 226 -4.97 9.75 10.03
CA GLY A 226 -5.14 8.84 8.91
C GLY A 226 -6.45 9.12 8.17
N LEU A 227 -6.43 8.91 6.87
CA LEU A 227 -7.58 8.99 5.98
C LEU A 227 -7.70 7.68 5.21
N VAL A 228 -8.89 7.09 5.19
CA VAL A 228 -9.21 5.94 4.33
C VAL A 228 -10.32 6.31 3.36
N PHE A 229 -10.23 5.81 2.14
CA PHE A 229 -11.20 6.13 1.09
C PHE A 229 -11.38 4.98 0.12
N GLY A 230 -12.56 4.92 -0.50
CA GLY A 230 -12.93 3.85 -1.43
C GLY A 230 -13.07 2.50 -0.74
N GLY A 231 -12.64 1.47 -1.45
CA GLY A 231 -12.70 0.08 -1.00
C GLY A 231 -14.01 -0.63 -1.36
N THR A 232 -14.08 -1.89 -0.99
CA THR A 232 -15.21 -2.77 -1.26
C THR A 232 -15.99 -3.01 0.02
N THR A 233 -17.26 -2.62 0.01
CA THR A 233 -18.31 -3.15 0.88
C THR A 233 -19.44 -3.54 -0.03
N PRO A 234 -20.29 -4.52 0.30
CA PRO A 234 -21.51 -4.72 -0.48
C PRO A 234 -22.62 -3.74 -0.05
N PRO A 235 -23.08 -2.81 -0.92
CA PRO A 235 -22.52 -2.46 -2.24
C PRO A 235 -21.26 -1.61 -2.16
N ASN A 236 -20.42 -1.57 -3.25
CA ASN A 236 -19.18 -0.80 -3.33
C ASN A 236 -19.33 0.63 -2.79
N SER A 237 -18.37 1.09 -2.01
CA SER A 237 -18.43 2.37 -1.31
C SER A 237 -17.50 3.43 -1.91
N ALA A 238 -18.04 4.64 -2.07
CA ALA A 238 -17.26 5.85 -2.37
C ALA A 238 -17.01 6.71 -1.11
N LEU A 239 -17.25 6.17 0.08
CA LEU A 239 -17.13 6.89 1.33
C LEU A 239 -15.67 7.16 1.69
N THR A 240 -15.45 8.27 2.41
CA THR A 240 -14.17 8.69 2.99
C THR A 240 -14.35 8.85 4.50
N GLU A 241 -13.39 8.41 5.28
CA GLU A 241 -13.34 8.51 6.75
C GLU A 241 -11.97 8.99 7.24
#